data_9096e7e2eb1eebbedc3a8362615fc4fd
#
_entry.id   9096e7e2eb1eebbedc3a8362615fc4fd
#
_cell.length_a   1.000
_cell.length_b   1.000
_cell.length_c   1.000
_cell.angle_alpha   90.00
_cell.angle_beta   90.00
_cell.angle_gamma   90.00
#
_symmetry.space_group_name_H-M   'P 1'
#
loop_
_entity.id
_entity.type
_entity.pdbx_description
1 polymer ?
#
loop_
_entity_poly.entity_id
_entity_poly.type
_entity_poly.pdbx_seq_one_letter_code
_entity_poly.pdbx_strand_id
1 'polypeptide(L)'
;MITDNIKNLKNYNVVPETVLNFLMNLPSNAGHYEIDDKNFANIDIYNTKPLENCKFEAHKKYIDIQMLLEGAEELDYISVDGLKVSEAYDEKRDVMFFENPEKTPDTLQLEPYKFALIYPHEAHRPQMGNGQQIKKVVVKIAV
;
A
#
# COMPACT_ATOMS: atom_id res chain seq x y z
N MET A 1 5.77 5.95 -7.81
CA MET A 1 5.85 5.44 -6.42
C MET A 1 7.16 5.88 -5.81
N ILE A 2 7.13 6.21 -4.54
CA ILE A 2 8.32 6.62 -3.78
C ILE A 2 8.56 5.56 -2.70
N THR A 3 9.81 5.16 -2.50
CA THR A 3 10.19 4.27 -1.41
C THR A 3 11.37 4.86 -0.66
N ASP A 4 11.30 4.80 0.67
CA ASP A 4 12.35 5.34 1.54
C ASP A 4 12.29 4.69 2.93
N ASN A 5 13.29 4.96 3.74
CA ASN A 5 13.29 4.58 5.15
C ASN A 5 12.30 5.44 5.95
N ILE A 6 11.62 4.84 6.93
CA ILE A 6 10.63 5.53 7.77
C ILE A 6 11.21 6.79 8.45
N LYS A 7 12.50 6.83 8.74
CA LYS A 7 13.18 8.01 9.31
C LYS A 7 13.07 9.25 8.44
N ASN A 8 12.93 9.07 7.13
CA ASN A 8 12.86 10.14 6.15
C ASN A 8 11.42 10.58 5.84
N LEU A 9 10.40 9.90 6.38
CA LEU A 9 9.00 10.18 6.07
C LEU A 9 8.61 11.64 6.36
N LYS A 10 9.18 12.23 7.38
CA LYS A 10 9.00 13.65 7.76
C LYS A 10 9.38 14.66 6.67
N ASN A 11 10.16 14.24 5.67
CA ASN A 11 10.60 15.11 4.57
C ASN A 11 9.58 15.14 3.41
N TYR A 12 8.53 14.35 3.48
CA TYR A 12 7.51 14.25 2.44
C TYR A 12 6.29 15.09 2.81
N ASN A 13 6.14 16.24 2.18
CA ASN A 13 5.10 17.25 2.50
C ASN A 13 3.67 16.74 2.35
N VAL A 14 3.45 15.68 1.58
CA VAL A 14 2.13 15.07 1.41
C VAL A 14 1.66 14.32 2.65
N VAL A 15 2.58 14.02 3.58
CA VAL A 15 2.30 13.24 4.78
C VAL A 15 1.92 14.18 5.93
N PRO A 16 0.67 14.15 6.42
CA PRO A 16 0.24 14.98 7.54
C PRO A 16 0.98 14.62 8.84
N GLU A 17 1.11 15.62 9.72
CA GLU A 17 1.74 15.42 11.04
C GLU A 17 1.06 14.33 11.87
N THR A 18 -0.28 14.24 11.80
CA THR A 18 -1.04 13.19 12.49
C THR A 18 -0.65 11.78 12.03
N VAL A 19 -0.40 11.61 10.73
CA VAL A 19 0.08 10.35 10.15
C VAL A 19 1.52 10.04 10.59
N LEU A 20 2.40 11.06 10.60
CA LEU A 20 3.76 10.90 11.12
C LEU A 20 3.75 10.43 12.57
N ASN A 21 2.95 11.07 13.41
CA ASN A 21 2.82 10.71 14.83
C ASN A 21 2.26 9.30 15.02
N PHE A 22 1.29 8.90 14.21
CA PHE A 22 0.74 7.55 14.24
C PHE A 22 1.82 6.50 13.91
N LEU A 23 2.58 6.71 12.83
CA LEU A 23 3.61 5.77 12.40
C LEU A 23 4.82 5.71 13.36
N MET A 24 5.07 6.78 14.12
CA MET A 24 6.12 6.80 15.16
C MET A 24 5.66 6.17 16.49
N ASN A 25 4.35 5.94 16.68
CA ASN A 25 3.75 5.42 17.90
C ASN A 25 2.74 4.31 17.56
N LEU A 26 3.14 3.34 16.73
CA LEU A 26 2.27 2.29 16.24
C LEU A 26 1.66 1.45 17.37
N PRO A 27 0.34 1.17 17.30
CA PRO A 27 -0.27 0.18 18.16
C PRO A 27 0.25 -1.22 17.81
N SER A 28 0.26 -2.12 18.79
CA SER A 28 0.82 -3.47 18.61
C SER A 28 -0.15 -4.46 17.97
N ASN A 29 -1.46 -4.20 18.07
CA ASN A 29 -2.47 -5.15 17.59
C ASN A 29 -2.88 -4.87 16.14
N ALA A 30 -3.14 -5.94 15.39
CA ALA A 30 -3.82 -5.84 14.11
C ALA A 30 -5.23 -5.24 14.30
N GLY A 31 -5.69 -4.46 13.33
CA GLY A 31 -7.00 -3.81 13.37
C GLY A 31 -7.08 -2.57 12.51
N HIS A 32 -8.23 -1.90 12.60
CA HIS A 32 -8.50 -0.63 11.94
C HIS A 32 -8.32 0.53 12.93
N TYR A 33 -7.63 1.59 12.51
CA TYR A 33 -7.29 2.73 13.35
C TYR A 33 -7.64 4.05 12.65
N GLU A 34 -8.54 4.83 13.23
CA GLU A 34 -8.76 6.21 12.82
C GLU A 34 -7.59 7.07 13.29
N ILE A 35 -6.95 7.79 12.37
CA ILE A 35 -5.81 8.68 12.69
C ILE A 35 -6.32 10.08 12.99
N ASP A 36 -7.16 10.61 12.09
CA ASP A 36 -7.83 11.90 12.21
C ASP A 36 -9.14 11.88 11.41
N ASP A 37 -9.77 13.03 11.19
CA ASP A 37 -11.07 13.13 10.50
C ASP A 37 -11.07 12.59 9.06
N LYS A 38 -9.89 12.50 8.42
CA LYS A 38 -9.74 12.17 6.99
C LYS A 38 -8.90 10.94 6.74
N ASN A 39 -8.00 10.61 7.66
CA ASN A 39 -6.96 9.61 7.46
C ASN A 39 -7.12 8.45 8.42
N PHE A 40 -6.84 7.26 7.94
CA PHE A 40 -6.91 6.04 8.75
C PHE A 40 -5.81 5.06 8.38
N ALA A 41 -5.66 4.02 9.18
CA ALA A 41 -4.73 2.93 8.91
C ALA A 41 -5.35 1.58 9.22
N ASN A 42 -4.85 0.56 8.54
CA ASN A 42 -5.08 -0.83 8.88
C ASN A 42 -3.74 -1.50 9.19
N ILE A 43 -3.70 -2.29 10.24
CA ILE A 43 -2.59 -3.19 10.54
C ILE A 43 -3.12 -4.61 10.34
N ASP A 44 -2.51 -5.34 9.41
CA ASP A 44 -2.92 -6.67 9.03
C ASP A 44 -1.80 -7.68 9.23
N ILE A 45 -2.18 -8.90 9.58
CA ILE A 45 -1.30 -10.07 9.62
C ILE A 45 -1.87 -11.06 8.61
N TYR A 46 -1.07 -11.43 7.62
CA TYR A 46 -1.47 -12.38 6.60
C TYR A 46 -0.25 -13.10 6.02
N ASN A 47 -0.52 -14.17 5.27
CA ASN A 47 0.52 -14.85 4.51
C ASN A 47 0.57 -14.29 3.09
N THR A 48 1.78 -14.05 2.58
CA THR A 48 1.98 -13.68 1.19
C THR A 48 1.53 -14.81 0.26
N LYS A 49 1.30 -14.47 -1.00
CA LYS A 49 0.74 -15.38 -2.01
C LYS A 49 1.63 -15.40 -3.25
N PRO A 50 1.57 -16.49 -4.05
CA PRO A 50 2.19 -16.49 -5.36
C PRO A 50 1.54 -15.44 -6.28
N LEU A 51 2.32 -14.96 -7.24
CA LEU A 51 1.94 -13.88 -8.16
C LEU A 51 0.59 -14.10 -8.84
N GLU A 52 0.31 -15.32 -9.28
CA GLU A 52 -0.94 -15.68 -9.96
C GLU A 52 -2.20 -15.50 -9.10
N ASN A 53 -2.07 -15.40 -7.79
CA ASN A 53 -3.15 -15.17 -6.85
C ASN A 53 -3.26 -13.71 -6.40
N CYS A 54 -2.45 -12.82 -6.94
CA CYS A 54 -2.44 -11.40 -6.63
C CYS A 54 -2.93 -10.57 -7.81
N LYS A 55 -3.62 -9.47 -7.52
CA LYS A 55 -4.23 -8.60 -8.52
C LYS A 55 -3.63 -7.20 -8.49
N PHE A 56 -3.60 -6.55 -9.65
CA PHE A 56 -3.36 -5.12 -9.72
C PHE A 56 -4.60 -4.35 -9.29
N GLU A 57 -4.40 -3.38 -8.42
CA GLU A 57 -5.44 -2.50 -7.90
C GLU A 57 -4.98 -1.05 -7.90
N ALA A 58 -5.94 -0.12 -7.90
CA ALA A 58 -5.70 1.30 -7.68
C ALA A 58 -6.83 1.92 -6.88
N HIS A 59 -6.53 3.04 -6.24
CA HIS A 59 -7.45 3.81 -5.41
C HIS A 59 -7.65 5.20 -6.01
N LYS A 60 -8.74 5.88 -5.67
CA LYS A 60 -9.01 7.25 -6.15
C LYS A 60 -9.00 8.29 -5.05
N LYS A 61 -9.40 7.90 -3.84
CA LYS A 61 -9.64 8.82 -2.72
C LYS A 61 -8.43 8.97 -1.80
N TYR A 62 -7.47 8.06 -1.87
CA TYR A 62 -6.37 8.00 -0.92
C TYR A 62 -5.03 7.78 -1.60
N ILE A 63 -4.00 8.38 -0.99
CA ILE A 63 -2.61 7.96 -1.17
C ILE A 63 -2.33 6.90 -0.11
N ASP A 64 -1.68 5.81 -0.50
CA ASP A 64 -1.27 4.75 0.43
C ASP A 64 0.15 4.97 0.93
N ILE A 65 0.36 4.79 2.23
CA ILE A 65 1.67 4.46 2.77
C ILE A 65 1.60 2.98 3.18
N GLN A 66 2.40 2.15 2.55
CA GLN A 66 2.51 0.73 2.88
C GLN A 66 3.87 0.45 3.50
N MET A 67 3.89 -0.16 4.68
CA MET A 67 5.13 -0.48 5.38
C MET A 67 5.00 -1.81 6.11
N LEU A 68 6.00 -2.68 5.95
CA LEU A 68 6.08 -3.90 6.75
C LEU A 68 6.59 -3.58 8.16
N LEU A 69 6.05 -4.27 9.12
CA LEU A 69 6.54 -4.33 10.50
C LEU A 69 7.33 -5.63 10.70
N GLU A 70 6.93 -6.71 10.03
CA GLU A 70 7.59 -8.01 10.07
C GLU A 70 7.47 -8.70 8.72
N GLY A 71 8.52 -9.45 8.34
CA GLY A 71 8.53 -10.30 7.16
C GLY A 71 9.06 -9.63 5.91
N ALA A 72 8.71 -10.21 4.76
CA ALA A 72 9.06 -9.73 3.43
C ALA A 72 7.89 -9.90 2.47
N GLU A 73 7.66 -8.91 1.62
CA GLU A 73 6.61 -8.90 0.60
C GLU A 73 7.13 -8.26 -0.68
N GLU A 74 6.75 -8.81 -1.81
CA GLU A 74 6.96 -8.16 -3.10
C GLU A 74 5.72 -7.35 -3.49
N LEU A 75 5.94 -6.18 -4.06
CA LEU A 75 4.90 -5.29 -4.57
C LEU A 75 5.27 -4.84 -5.97
N ASP A 76 4.44 -5.18 -6.94
CA ASP A 76 4.57 -4.64 -8.29
C ASP A 76 3.82 -3.32 -8.41
N TYR A 77 4.31 -2.44 -9.28
CA TYR A 77 3.64 -1.17 -9.58
C TYR A 77 3.84 -0.74 -11.03
N ILE A 78 2.86 0.01 -11.53
CA ILE A 78 2.84 0.52 -12.90
C ILE A 78 1.85 1.70 -12.97
N SER A 79 2.04 2.63 -13.92
CA SER A 79 1.02 3.66 -14.17
C SER A 79 -0.32 3.02 -14.54
N VAL A 80 -1.42 3.64 -14.11
CA VAL A 80 -2.77 3.19 -14.51
C VAL A 80 -3.06 3.45 -15.99
N ASP A 81 -2.27 4.29 -16.64
CA ASP A 81 -2.48 4.67 -18.03
C ASP A 81 -2.37 3.48 -18.97
N GLY A 82 -3.45 3.23 -19.71
CA GLY A 82 -3.52 2.14 -20.68
C GLY A 82 -3.78 0.76 -20.09
N LEU A 83 -3.99 0.65 -18.77
CA LEU A 83 -4.37 -0.62 -18.15
C LEU A 83 -5.83 -0.94 -18.43
N LYS A 84 -6.10 -2.23 -18.63
CA LYS A 84 -7.45 -2.74 -18.84
C LYS A 84 -8.10 -3.08 -17.50
N VAL A 85 -9.26 -2.50 -17.24
CA VAL A 85 -10.02 -2.75 -16.01
C VAL A 85 -10.63 -4.16 -16.04
N SER A 86 -10.39 -4.94 -14.99
CA SER A 86 -11.03 -6.26 -14.79
C SER A 86 -12.27 -6.18 -13.90
N GLU A 87 -12.24 -5.31 -12.89
CA GLU A 87 -13.37 -5.02 -12.00
C GLU A 87 -13.51 -3.50 -11.88
N ALA A 88 -14.73 -3.00 -12.19
CA ALA A 88 -15.02 -1.56 -12.14
C ALA A 88 -14.84 -0.98 -10.74
N TYR A 89 -14.54 0.32 -10.69
CA TYR A 89 -14.34 1.03 -9.44
C TYR A 89 -15.52 0.89 -8.47
N ASP A 90 -15.21 0.39 -7.29
CA ASP A 90 -16.14 0.32 -6.15
C ASP A 90 -15.91 1.52 -5.25
N GLU A 91 -16.86 2.45 -5.24
CA GLU A 91 -16.75 3.70 -4.49
C GLU A 91 -16.73 3.49 -2.97
N LYS A 92 -17.39 2.46 -2.46
CA LYS A 92 -17.45 2.15 -1.02
C LYS A 92 -16.14 1.63 -0.49
N ARG A 93 -15.46 0.81 -1.30
CA ARG A 93 -14.18 0.21 -0.96
C ARG A 93 -13.00 1.02 -1.46
N ASP A 94 -13.25 2.05 -2.28
CA ASP A 94 -12.22 2.83 -2.98
C ASP A 94 -11.19 1.95 -3.70
N VAL A 95 -11.64 1.03 -4.51
CA VAL A 95 -10.76 0.13 -5.24
C VAL A 95 -11.30 -0.21 -6.63
N MET A 96 -10.40 -0.31 -7.59
CA MET A 96 -10.64 -0.92 -8.89
C MET A 96 -9.52 -1.90 -9.18
N PHE A 97 -9.84 -2.94 -9.95
CA PHE A 97 -8.87 -3.97 -10.31
C PHE A 97 -8.60 -3.98 -11.81
N PHE A 98 -7.40 -4.42 -12.16
CA PHE A 98 -6.94 -4.44 -13.56
C PHE A 98 -6.52 -5.85 -13.96
N GLU A 99 -6.61 -6.12 -15.26
CA GLU A 99 -5.96 -7.28 -15.86
C GLU A 99 -4.44 -7.15 -15.77
N ASN A 100 -3.73 -8.25 -15.90
CA ASN A 100 -2.28 -8.22 -15.95
C ASN A 100 -1.82 -7.32 -17.10
N PRO A 101 -0.88 -6.39 -16.85
CA PRO A 101 -0.40 -5.48 -17.87
C PRO A 101 0.41 -6.23 -18.95
N GLU A 102 0.36 -5.72 -20.18
CA GLU A 102 1.23 -6.21 -21.25
C GLU A 102 2.69 -5.79 -21.04
N LYS A 103 2.90 -4.60 -20.47
CA LYS A 103 4.23 -4.12 -20.08
C LYS A 103 4.66 -4.77 -18.77
N THR A 104 5.93 -5.06 -18.65
CA THR A 104 6.51 -5.52 -17.38
C THR A 104 6.42 -4.43 -16.33
N PRO A 105 5.76 -4.68 -15.18
CA PRO A 105 5.75 -3.73 -14.08
C PRO A 105 7.11 -3.67 -13.39
N ASP A 106 7.34 -2.60 -12.65
CA ASP A 106 8.44 -2.54 -11.70
C ASP A 106 8.07 -3.31 -10.43
N THR A 107 9.07 -3.93 -9.79
CA THR A 107 8.88 -4.70 -8.56
C THR A 107 9.71 -4.09 -7.43
N LEU A 108 9.07 -3.89 -6.29
CA LEU A 108 9.71 -3.47 -5.06
C LEU A 108 9.68 -4.60 -4.04
N GLN A 109 10.84 -4.83 -3.39
CA GLN A 109 10.91 -5.64 -2.18
C GLN A 109 10.59 -4.76 -0.98
N LEU A 110 9.44 -5.02 -0.34
CA LEU A 110 9.12 -4.38 0.93
C LEU A 110 9.91 -5.07 2.05
N GLU A 111 10.58 -4.26 2.84
CA GLU A 111 11.33 -4.66 4.03
C GLU A 111 10.79 -3.93 5.25
N PRO A 112 10.96 -4.46 6.48
CA PRO A 112 10.51 -3.76 7.68
C PRO A 112 11.07 -2.34 7.78
N TYR A 113 10.15 -1.39 8.12
CA TYR A 113 10.46 0.02 8.34
C TYR A 113 10.98 0.79 7.13
N LYS A 114 10.79 0.25 5.93
CA LYS A 114 10.82 0.98 4.67
C LYS A 114 9.40 1.13 4.16
N PHE A 115 9.02 2.32 3.77
CA PHE A 115 7.68 2.59 3.27
C PHE A 115 7.66 2.69 1.75
N ALA A 116 6.51 2.36 1.18
CA ALA A 116 6.12 2.70 -0.19
C ALA A 116 4.99 3.74 -0.12
N LEU A 117 5.18 4.87 -0.80
CA LEU A 117 4.18 5.91 -0.97
C LEU A 117 3.59 5.77 -2.37
N ILE A 118 2.31 5.44 -2.44
CA ILE A 118 1.61 5.06 -3.68
C ILE A 118 0.48 6.04 -3.95
N TYR A 119 0.52 6.66 -5.12
CA TYR A 119 -0.47 7.65 -5.53
C TYR A 119 -1.64 7.03 -6.31
N PRO A 120 -2.81 7.72 -6.41
CA PRO A 120 -3.97 7.22 -7.16
C PRO A 120 -3.71 6.87 -8.63
N HIS A 121 -2.74 7.53 -9.28
CA HIS A 121 -2.39 7.25 -10.67
C HIS A 121 -1.47 6.04 -10.85
N GLU A 122 -1.15 5.34 -9.77
CA GLU A 122 -0.28 4.17 -9.76
C GLU A 122 -1.09 2.93 -9.38
N ALA A 123 -1.15 1.96 -10.29
CA ALA A 123 -1.66 0.63 -9.98
C ALA A 123 -0.57 -0.18 -9.30
N HIS A 124 -0.94 -0.97 -8.33
CA HIS A 124 0.00 -1.83 -7.59
C HIS A 124 -0.61 -3.20 -7.36
N ARG A 125 0.27 -4.20 -7.27
CA ARG A 125 -0.08 -5.59 -6.97
C ARG A 125 0.64 -5.98 -5.69
N PRO A 126 -0.06 -5.89 -4.54
CA PRO A 126 0.52 -6.21 -3.24
C PRO A 126 0.42 -7.72 -2.94
N GLN A 127 0.92 -8.12 -1.77
CA GLN A 127 0.75 -9.43 -1.14
C GLN A 127 1.58 -10.56 -1.75
N MET A 128 2.45 -10.27 -2.70
CA MET A 128 3.25 -11.30 -3.36
C MET A 128 4.40 -11.82 -2.47
N GLY A 129 4.62 -13.11 -2.53
CA GLY A 129 5.72 -13.77 -1.83
C GLY A 129 5.59 -15.28 -1.87
N ASN A 130 6.32 -15.94 -0.99
CA ASN A 130 6.43 -17.40 -0.95
C ASN A 130 5.59 -18.07 0.16
N GLY A 131 4.57 -17.39 0.68
CA GLY A 131 3.68 -17.93 1.71
C GLY A 131 4.10 -17.59 3.13
N GLN A 132 5.11 -16.76 3.34
CA GLN A 132 5.50 -16.30 4.67
C GLN A 132 4.43 -15.41 5.29
N GLN A 133 4.29 -15.50 6.61
CA GLN A 133 3.48 -14.57 7.37
C GLN A 133 4.19 -13.22 7.48
N ILE A 134 3.44 -12.15 7.24
CA ILE A 134 3.90 -10.78 7.38
C ILE A 134 2.97 -10.00 8.32
N LYS A 135 3.48 -8.90 8.85
CA LYS A 135 2.69 -7.87 9.52
C LYS A 135 2.91 -6.55 8.81
N LYS A 136 1.83 -5.91 8.39
CA LYS A 136 1.88 -4.74 7.52
C LYS A 136 0.94 -3.65 8.03
N VAL A 137 1.41 -2.42 8.00
CA VAL A 137 0.56 -1.24 8.15
C VAL A 137 0.33 -0.60 6.79
N VAL A 138 -0.93 -0.27 6.51
CA VAL A 138 -1.33 0.53 5.34
C VAL A 138 -2.05 1.76 5.86
N VAL A 139 -1.47 2.92 5.64
CA VAL A 139 -2.09 4.20 5.96
C VAL A 139 -2.76 4.75 4.71
N LYS A 140 -3.97 5.24 4.87
CA LYS A 140 -4.77 5.91 3.83
C LYS A 140 -4.80 7.40 4.12
N ILE A 141 -4.15 8.19 3.25
CA ILE A 141 -4.12 9.65 3.31
C ILE A 141 -5.11 10.19 2.29
N ALA A 142 -6.15 10.90 2.76
CA ALA A 142 -7.18 11.46 1.87
C ALA A 142 -6.61 12.51 0.92
N VAL A 143 -7.03 12.45 -0.33
CA VAL A 143 -6.70 13.44 -1.37
C VAL A 143 -7.91 14.24 -1.81
#